data_a48e1a2d6ceca9dc06cd99472a288085
#
_entry.id   a48e1a2d6ceca9dc06cd99472a288085
#
_cell.length_a   1.000
_cell.length_b   1.000
_cell.length_c   1.000
_cell.angle_alpha   90.00
_cell.angle_beta   90.00
_cell.angle_gamma   90.00
#
_symmetry.space_group_name_H-M   'P 1'
#
loop_
_entity.id
_entity.type
_entity.pdbx_description
1 polymer ?
#
loop_
_entity_poly.entity_id
_entity_poly.type
_entity_poly.pdbx_seq_one_letter_code
_entity_poly.pdbx_strand_id
1 'polypeptide(L)'
;SENHEKSSSAAPNGSSTNEANERDRLDSEALSLPSFVAGSGTLDRLVDTARDYARAAASDNTLKAYAKDWAHFARWCRMKGTDPLPPSPDMIGLYLADLAAPTGNVSALSVSTIDRRLSGLAWNYTQRGFSLDRKNRHIATVLAGIKRKHARPPVQKEAILRDDILAMVATLPYDLRGLRDRAILLLGYAGGLRRSEIVSLDVHKDDTLESGGWIEIMDGKDGGGALLTLNAKTGWREVEIGRGSSDQTCPVRALEQWLHFAKIDFGPVFVRTSRDGVKALAARLNDKHVARLIKSTILKSGIRSELPEKERLALFSGHSLRAGLASSAEVDERYVQKHLGHASAEMTRRYQRRRDRFRVNLTKAAGL
;
A
#
# COMPACT_ATOMS: atom_id res chain seq x y z
N SER A 1 -62.95 17.98 -16.78
CA SER A 1 -62.23 17.21 -17.81
C SER A 1 -60.74 17.61 -17.80
N GLU A 2 -60.02 16.63 -17.32
CA GLU A 2 -58.83 16.03 -17.94
C GLU A 2 -57.53 16.79 -17.77
N ASN A 3 -56.65 16.30 -16.90
CA ASN A 3 -55.60 15.30 -17.02
C ASN A 3 -54.46 15.67 -17.98
N HIS A 4 -53.27 15.74 -17.47
CA HIS A 4 -52.08 14.90 -17.71
C HIS A 4 -50.84 15.62 -17.18
N GLU A 5 -50.22 15.03 -16.19
CA GLU A 5 -49.13 14.04 -16.16
C GLU A 5 -47.83 14.43 -16.89
N LYS A 6 -46.82 14.30 -16.10
CA LYS A 6 -45.45 13.75 -16.31
C LYS A 6 -44.39 14.78 -16.63
N SER A 7 -43.20 14.56 -16.22
CA SER A 7 -42.46 13.46 -15.57
C SER A 7 -41.12 13.97 -15.07
N SER A 8 -40.74 13.44 -13.96
CA SER A 8 -39.42 13.35 -13.43
C SER A 8 -38.37 12.84 -14.43
N SER A 9 -37.17 13.37 -14.40
CA SER A 9 -35.99 12.56 -14.71
C SER A 9 -34.87 12.87 -13.73
N ALA A 10 -34.70 11.94 -12.81
CA ALA A 10 -33.56 11.88 -11.92
C ALA A 10 -32.36 11.32 -12.67
N ALA A 11 -31.20 11.92 -12.51
CA ALA A 11 -29.90 11.37 -12.90
C ALA A 11 -29.35 10.46 -11.79
N PRO A 12 -28.71 9.33 -12.11
CA PRO A 12 -28.22 8.40 -11.12
C PRO A 12 -26.83 8.74 -10.62
N ASN A 13 -26.74 9.13 -9.38
CA ASN A 13 -25.49 9.07 -8.61
C ASN A 13 -25.41 7.66 -7.97
N GLY A 14 -24.78 6.73 -8.64
CA GLY A 14 -24.79 5.35 -8.18
C GLY A 14 -23.53 4.55 -8.38
N SER A 15 -22.33 5.05 -8.02
CA SER A 15 -21.17 4.16 -8.02
C SER A 15 -20.27 4.22 -6.77
N SER A 16 -20.33 5.28 -6.01
CA SER A 16 -19.48 5.40 -4.79
C SER A 16 -20.10 4.75 -3.56
N THR A 17 -21.43 4.57 -3.55
CA THR A 17 -22.16 3.92 -2.45
C THR A 17 -22.12 2.38 -2.51
N ASN A 18 -21.93 1.80 -3.70
CA ASN A 18 -21.88 0.35 -3.82
C ASN A 18 -20.58 -0.27 -3.34
N GLU A 19 -19.43 0.36 -3.61
CA GLU A 19 -18.15 -0.15 -3.14
C GLU A 19 -17.96 -0.03 -1.62
N ALA A 20 -18.49 1.01 -1.01
CA ALA A 20 -18.51 1.15 0.45
C ALA A 20 -19.47 0.14 1.09
N ASN A 21 -20.63 -0.11 0.47
CA ASN A 21 -21.60 -1.11 0.92
C ASN A 21 -21.09 -2.55 0.73
N GLU A 22 -20.31 -2.81 -0.30
CA GLU A 22 -19.75 -4.14 -0.56
C GLU A 22 -18.58 -4.45 0.40
N ARG A 23 -17.78 -3.46 0.76
CA ARG A 23 -16.78 -3.60 1.82
C ARG A 23 -17.40 -3.74 3.20
N ASP A 24 -18.44 -2.99 3.53
CA ASP A 24 -19.19 -3.14 4.78
C ASP A 24 -19.94 -4.50 4.85
N ARG A 25 -20.37 -5.06 3.72
CA ARG A 25 -20.93 -6.43 3.66
C ARG A 25 -19.86 -7.50 3.90
N LEU A 26 -18.70 -7.37 3.28
CA LEU A 26 -17.59 -8.29 3.49
C LEU A 26 -17.05 -8.22 4.92
N ASP A 27 -17.08 -7.04 5.56
CA ASP A 27 -16.71 -6.88 6.97
C ASP A 27 -17.81 -7.42 7.92
N SER A 28 -19.07 -7.47 7.51
CA SER A 28 -20.19 -7.98 8.32
C SER A 28 -20.46 -9.47 8.11
N GLU A 29 -20.06 -10.01 6.99
CA GLU A 29 -20.12 -11.45 6.66
C GLU A 29 -18.83 -12.21 7.00
N ALA A 30 -18.00 -11.70 7.91
CA ALA A 30 -17.01 -12.55 8.54
C ALA A 30 -17.77 -13.66 9.24
N LEU A 31 -17.85 -14.81 8.55
CA LEU A 31 -18.58 -16.00 8.91
C LEU A 31 -18.45 -16.26 10.40
N SER A 32 -19.51 -16.01 11.16
CA SER A 32 -19.67 -16.62 12.47
C SER A 32 -19.84 -18.11 12.22
N LEU A 33 -18.72 -18.80 12.05
CA LEU A 33 -18.73 -20.26 11.95
C LEU A 33 -19.37 -20.80 13.23
N PRO A 34 -20.29 -21.78 13.12
CA PRO A 34 -20.91 -22.36 14.29
C PRO A 34 -19.82 -22.77 15.27
N SER A 35 -19.89 -22.29 16.50
CA SER A 35 -18.98 -22.67 17.58
C SER A 35 -19.09 -24.15 17.94
N PHE A 36 -20.00 -24.87 17.31
CA PHE A 36 -20.38 -26.22 17.64
C PHE A 36 -20.70 -27.04 16.40
N VAL A 37 -19.77 -27.91 16.02
CA VAL A 37 -20.05 -29.07 15.16
C VAL A 37 -19.65 -30.31 15.94
N ALA A 38 -20.62 -30.94 16.58
CA ALA A 38 -20.37 -32.15 17.34
C ALA A 38 -20.19 -33.35 16.40
N GLY A 39 -19.06 -34.01 16.50
CA GLY A 39 -19.01 -35.44 16.41
C GLY A 39 -18.69 -36.14 15.09
N SER A 40 -18.19 -35.47 14.03
CA SER A 40 -17.51 -36.20 12.96
C SER A 40 -16.20 -35.51 12.60
N GLY A 41 -15.06 -36.13 12.82
CA GLY A 41 -13.71 -35.55 12.60
C GLY A 41 -13.44 -35.01 11.18
N THR A 42 -14.35 -35.19 10.23
CA THR A 42 -14.33 -34.59 8.89
C THR A 42 -14.84 -33.15 8.91
N LEU A 43 -15.88 -32.84 9.68
CA LEU A 43 -16.39 -31.46 9.80
C LEU A 43 -15.46 -30.60 10.62
N ASP A 44 -14.82 -31.14 11.65
CA ASP A 44 -13.84 -30.40 12.46
C ASP A 44 -12.67 -29.88 11.62
N ARG A 45 -12.16 -30.71 10.71
CA ARG A 45 -11.13 -30.28 9.75
C ARG A 45 -11.62 -29.21 8.80
N LEU A 46 -12.87 -29.29 8.36
CA LEU A 46 -13.47 -28.26 7.50
C LEU A 46 -13.67 -26.95 8.24
N VAL A 47 -14.04 -26.97 9.51
CA VAL A 47 -14.17 -25.79 10.37
C VAL A 47 -12.79 -25.09 10.52
N ASP A 48 -11.73 -25.85 10.79
CA ASP A 48 -10.39 -25.29 10.89
C ASP A 48 -9.91 -24.74 9.55
N THR A 49 -10.15 -25.44 8.45
CA THR A 49 -9.85 -24.96 7.10
C THR A 49 -10.61 -23.68 6.78
N ALA A 50 -11.91 -23.60 7.12
CA ALA A 50 -12.71 -22.41 6.90
C ALA A 50 -12.23 -21.23 7.76
N ARG A 51 -11.81 -21.48 8.99
CA ARG A 51 -11.19 -20.45 9.85
C ARG A 51 -9.88 -19.92 9.26
N ASP A 52 -9.06 -20.80 8.69
CA ASP A 52 -7.81 -20.41 8.05
C ASP A 52 -8.07 -19.55 6.79
N TYR A 53 -9.05 -19.91 5.98
CA TYR A 53 -9.48 -19.06 4.85
C TYR A 53 -10.04 -17.71 5.32
N ALA A 54 -10.86 -17.70 6.36
CA ALA A 54 -11.39 -16.46 6.93
C ALA A 54 -10.28 -15.55 7.47
N ARG A 55 -9.24 -16.13 8.09
CA ARG A 55 -8.04 -15.38 8.50
C ARG A 55 -7.26 -14.86 7.31
N ALA A 56 -7.13 -15.65 6.25
CA ALA A 56 -6.42 -15.27 5.04
C ALA A 56 -7.16 -14.17 4.23
N ALA A 57 -8.44 -13.93 4.48
CA ALA A 57 -9.21 -12.87 3.83
C ALA A 57 -8.69 -11.45 4.15
N ALA A 58 -8.02 -11.27 5.28
CA ALA A 58 -7.36 -10.03 5.64
C ALA A 58 -5.83 -10.20 5.65
N SER A 59 -5.10 -9.20 5.14
CA SER A 59 -3.63 -9.26 5.18
C SER A 59 -3.12 -9.23 6.62
N ASP A 60 -1.97 -9.90 6.89
CA ASP A 60 -1.32 -9.92 8.20
C ASP A 60 -1.11 -8.52 8.79
N ASN A 61 -0.77 -7.55 7.94
CA ASN A 61 -0.59 -6.16 8.37
C ASN A 61 -1.90 -5.53 8.83
N THR A 62 -3.02 -5.87 8.17
CA THR A 62 -4.36 -5.44 8.57
C THR A 62 -4.75 -6.07 9.91
N LEU A 63 -4.55 -7.37 10.07
CA LEU A 63 -4.83 -8.08 11.32
C LEU A 63 -3.99 -7.53 12.49
N LYS A 64 -2.70 -7.31 12.28
CA LYS A 64 -1.81 -6.68 13.28
C LYS A 64 -2.26 -5.27 13.64
N ALA A 65 -2.72 -4.48 12.66
CA ALA A 65 -3.25 -3.15 12.91
C ALA A 65 -4.55 -3.22 13.73
N TYR A 66 -5.48 -4.09 13.37
CA TYR A 66 -6.75 -4.27 14.07
C TYR A 66 -6.57 -4.80 15.51
N ALA A 67 -5.61 -5.69 15.74
CA ALA A 67 -5.26 -6.13 17.07
C ALA A 67 -4.75 -4.97 17.95
N LYS A 68 -3.90 -4.11 17.39
CA LYS A 68 -3.42 -2.90 18.09
C LYS A 68 -4.53 -1.89 18.35
N ASP A 69 -5.46 -1.73 17.41
CA ASP A 69 -6.60 -0.84 17.56
C ASP A 69 -7.51 -1.30 18.72
N TRP A 70 -7.77 -2.61 18.80
CA TRP A 70 -8.52 -3.19 19.90
C TRP A 70 -7.82 -3.01 21.25
N ALA A 71 -6.53 -3.33 21.32
CA ALA A 71 -5.75 -3.16 22.55
C ALA A 71 -5.75 -1.70 23.04
N HIS A 72 -5.67 -0.74 22.11
CA HIS A 72 -5.74 0.67 22.42
C HIS A 72 -7.13 1.06 22.95
N PHE A 73 -8.20 0.62 22.30
CA PHE A 73 -9.58 0.88 22.72
C PHE A 73 -9.88 0.26 24.08
N ALA A 74 -9.53 -1.00 24.29
CA ALA A 74 -9.73 -1.68 25.56
C ALA A 74 -8.97 -0.99 26.71
N ARG A 75 -7.74 -0.52 26.46
CA ARG A 75 -6.99 0.29 27.42
C ARG A 75 -7.70 1.62 27.72
N TRP A 76 -8.18 2.30 26.68
CA TRP A 76 -8.92 3.55 26.81
C TRP A 76 -10.18 3.35 27.67
N CYS A 77 -10.97 2.31 27.41
CA CYS A 77 -12.14 1.97 28.23
C CYS A 77 -11.78 1.79 29.71
N ARG A 78 -10.73 1.00 30.00
CA ARG A 78 -10.27 0.82 31.38
C ARG A 78 -9.90 2.15 32.06
N MET A 79 -9.20 3.03 31.36
CA MET A 79 -8.84 4.35 31.87
C MET A 79 -10.05 5.25 32.10
N LYS A 80 -11.15 5.04 31.38
CA LYS A 80 -12.41 5.78 31.55
C LYS A 80 -13.39 5.09 32.51
N GLY A 81 -13.01 3.95 33.10
CA GLY A 81 -13.86 3.20 34.04
C GLY A 81 -15.03 2.49 33.37
N THR A 82 -14.88 2.06 32.13
CA THR A 82 -15.91 1.36 31.34
C THR A 82 -15.34 0.09 30.69
N ASP A 83 -16.24 -0.81 30.27
CA ASP A 83 -15.87 -2.03 29.58
C ASP A 83 -15.94 -1.88 28.06
N PRO A 84 -15.05 -2.53 27.31
CA PRO A 84 -15.10 -2.53 25.84
C PRO A 84 -16.22 -3.42 25.31
N LEU A 85 -16.79 -4.32 26.09
CA LEU A 85 -17.86 -5.27 25.78
C LEU A 85 -19.05 -5.13 26.73
N PRO A 86 -20.29 -5.25 26.22
CA PRO A 86 -20.68 -5.30 24.80
C PRO A 86 -20.43 -3.96 24.09
N PRO A 87 -20.55 -3.90 22.74
CA PRO A 87 -20.34 -2.65 22.01
C PRO A 87 -21.35 -1.57 22.45
N SER A 88 -20.83 -0.40 22.81
CA SER A 88 -21.62 0.78 23.14
C SER A 88 -21.35 1.88 22.12
N PRO A 89 -22.30 2.21 21.22
CA PRO A 89 -22.14 3.28 20.25
C PRO A 89 -21.78 4.63 20.86
N ASP A 90 -22.33 4.95 22.04
CA ASP A 90 -22.03 6.20 22.76
C ASP A 90 -20.56 6.25 23.18
N MET A 91 -20.06 5.18 23.79
CA MET A 91 -18.66 5.10 24.22
C MET A 91 -17.70 5.12 23.04
N ILE A 92 -18.06 4.47 21.92
CA ILE A 92 -17.27 4.51 20.71
C ILE A 92 -17.25 5.93 20.13
N GLY A 93 -18.37 6.64 20.10
CA GLY A 93 -18.43 8.05 19.72
C GLY A 93 -17.50 8.94 20.55
N LEU A 94 -17.50 8.76 21.88
CA LEU A 94 -16.60 9.47 22.80
C LEU A 94 -15.13 9.10 22.54
N TYR A 95 -14.84 7.84 22.29
CA TYR A 95 -13.48 7.38 21.91
C TYR A 95 -12.99 8.05 20.64
N LEU A 96 -13.82 8.11 19.58
CA LEU A 96 -13.46 8.80 18.34
C LEU A 96 -13.21 10.29 18.57
N ALA A 97 -14.01 10.94 19.42
CA ALA A 97 -13.81 12.34 19.77
C ALA A 97 -12.48 12.56 20.51
N ASP A 98 -12.14 11.69 21.45
CA ASP A 98 -10.86 11.77 22.19
C ASP A 98 -9.65 11.53 21.28
N LEU A 99 -9.77 10.67 20.25
CA LEU A 99 -8.74 10.51 19.22
C LEU A 99 -8.53 11.75 18.35
N ALA A 100 -9.60 12.50 18.08
CA ALA A 100 -9.56 13.70 17.24
C ALA A 100 -9.12 14.96 18.02
N ALA A 101 -9.41 15.02 19.31
CA ALA A 101 -9.10 16.15 20.18
C ALA A 101 -8.67 15.65 21.57
N PRO A 102 -7.52 14.97 21.68
CA PRO A 102 -7.04 14.42 22.92
C PRO A 102 -6.70 15.53 23.93
N THR A 103 -6.90 15.23 25.20
CA THR A 103 -6.46 16.09 26.31
C THR A 103 -4.98 15.86 26.63
N GLY A 104 -4.25 16.92 26.97
CA GLY A 104 -2.83 16.86 27.31
C GLY A 104 -1.89 16.91 26.12
N ASN A 105 -0.67 16.40 26.29
CA ASN A 105 0.40 16.45 25.26
C ASN A 105 0.32 15.34 24.20
N VAL A 106 -0.84 14.75 23.98
CA VAL A 106 -1.04 13.71 22.97
C VAL A 106 -1.45 14.35 21.65
N SER A 107 -0.79 13.96 20.57
CA SER A 107 -1.15 14.48 19.24
C SER A 107 -2.46 13.88 18.74
N ALA A 108 -3.32 14.73 18.18
CA ALA A 108 -4.54 14.30 17.52
C ALA A 108 -4.24 13.37 16.33
N LEU A 109 -5.07 12.38 16.13
CA LEU A 109 -4.94 11.47 14.99
C LEU A 109 -5.59 12.06 13.74
N SER A 110 -5.07 11.67 12.57
CA SER A 110 -5.69 12.02 11.30
C SER A 110 -7.06 11.36 11.14
N VAL A 111 -7.94 12.00 10.40
CA VAL A 111 -9.28 11.48 10.09
C VAL A 111 -9.22 10.07 9.51
N SER A 112 -8.29 9.81 8.58
CA SER A 112 -8.11 8.49 7.97
C SER A 112 -7.66 7.42 8.98
N THR A 113 -6.86 7.80 9.97
CA THR A 113 -6.45 6.89 11.04
C THR A 113 -7.62 6.58 11.98
N ILE A 114 -8.46 7.56 12.29
CA ILE A 114 -9.66 7.39 13.13
C ILE A 114 -10.65 6.47 12.42
N ASP A 115 -10.94 6.69 11.15
CA ASP A 115 -11.85 5.87 10.33
C ASP A 115 -11.36 4.42 10.22
N ARG A 116 -10.05 4.23 9.99
CA ARG A 116 -9.43 2.89 10.01
C ARG A 116 -9.55 2.21 11.38
N ARG A 117 -9.36 2.95 12.48
CA ARG A 117 -9.53 2.39 13.83
C ARG A 117 -10.97 1.94 14.08
N LEU A 118 -11.95 2.71 13.62
CA LEU A 118 -13.35 2.30 13.69
C LEU A 118 -13.60 0.99 12.93
N SER A 119 -13.00 0.83 11.73
CA SER A 119 -13.05 -0.44 10.99
C SER A 119 -12.41 -1.59 11.77
N GLY A 120 -11.26 -1.33 12.43
CA GLY A 120 -10.61 -2.30 13.30
C GLY A 120 -11.46 -2.71 14.50
N LEU A 121 -12.21 -1.78 15.11
CA LEU A 121 -13.16 -2.08 16.19
C LEU A 121 -14.33 -2.93 15.69
N ALA A 122 -14.94 -2.54 14.56
CA ALA A 122 -16.05 -3.29 13.97
C ALA A 122 -15.64 -4.75 13.70
N TRP A 123 -14.47 -4.95 13.06
CA TRP A 123 -13.92 -6.28 12.83
C TRP A 123 -13.71 -7.06 14.14
N ASN A 124 -13.10 -6.43 15.15
CA ASN A 124 -12.85 -7.07 16.43
C ASN A 124 -14.13 -7.45 17.18
N TYR A 125 -15.18 -6.64 17.09
CA TYR A 125 -16.49 -6.98 17.64
C TYR A 125 -17.09 -8.18 16.93
N THR A 126 -17.05 -8.21 15.59
CA THR A 126 -17.53 -9.34 14.79
C THR A 126 -16.81 -10.64 15.15
N GLN A 127 -15.49 -10.62 15.34
CA GLN A 127 -14.73 -11.79 15.77
C GLN A 127 -15.12 -12.30 17.18
N ARG A 128 -15.79 -11.48 17.99
CA ARG A 128 -16.29 -11.81 19.34
C ARG A 128 -17.79 -12.11 19.38
N GLY A 129 -18.42 -12.21 18.21
CA GLY A 129 -19.86 -12.50 18.07
C GLY A 129 -20.78 -11.30 18.32
N PHE A 130 -20.21 -10.08 18.30
CA PHE A 130 -21.00 -8.86 18.43
C PHE A 130 -21.11 -8.14 17.07
N SER A 131 -22.25 -7.47 16.85
CA SER A 131 -22.43 -6.57 15.71
C SER A 131 -22.26 -5.13 16.16
N LEU A 132 -21.46 -4.35 15.42
CA LEU A 132 -21.34 -2.91 15.59
C LEU A 132 -21.96 -2.19 14.39
N ASP A 133 -23.08 -1.50 14.62
CA ASP A 133 -23.65 -0.62 13.60
C ASP A 133 -22.86 0.70 13.52
N ARG A 134 -22.00 0.80 12.54
CA ARG A 134 -21.22 2.02 12.25
C ARG A 134 -22.08 3.20 11.81
N LYS A 135 -23.31 2.95 11.36
CA LYS A 135 -24.29 3.99 10.98
C LYS A 135 -25.09 4.52 12.15
N ASN A 136 -24.94 3.89 13.35
CA ASN A 136 -25.55 4.42 14.55
C ASN A 136 -25.24 5.89 14.73
N ARG A 137 -26.25 6.70 15.04
CA ARG A 137 -26.10 8.17 15.07
C ARG A 137 -25.00 8.67 16.00
N HIS A 138 -24.75 8.00 17.13
CA HIS A 138 -23.69 8.39 18.07
C HIS A 138 -22.29 8.23 17.47
N ILE A 139 -22.09 7.27 16.59
CA ILE A 139 -20.83 7.05 15.87
C ILE A 139 -20.80 7.92 14.61
N ALA A 140 -21.82 7.81 13.76
CA ALA A 140 -21.84 8.44 12.43
C ALA A 140 -21.81 9.97 12.51
N THR A 141 -22.58 10.57 13.44
CA THR A 141 -22.62 12.02 13.58
C THR A 141 -21.30 12.57 14.11
N VAL A 142 -20.68 11.90 15.10
CA VAL A 142 -19.38 12.30 15.63
C VAL A 142 -18.31 12.18 14.54
N LEU A 143 -18.27 11.07 13.83
CA LEU A 143 -17.29 10.86 12.74
C LEU A 143 -17.48 11.88 11.62
N ALA A 144 -18.72 12.21 11.25
CA ALA A 144 -19.01 13.23 10.24
C ALA A 144 -18.53 14.62 10.72
N GLY A 145 -18.75 14.95 11.97
CA GLY A 145 -18.24 16.19 12.58
C GLY A 145 -16.71 16.26 12.59
N ILE A 146 -16.04 15.16 12.93
CA ILE A 146 -14.58 15.02 12.89
C ILE A 146 -14.09 15.23 11.44
N LYS A 147 -14.70 14.55 10.46
CA LYS A 147 -14.37 14.71 9.03
C LYS A 147 -14.52 16.16 8.60
N ARG A 148 -15.62 16.81 8.93
CA ARG A 148 -15.86 18.21 8.54
C ARG A 148 -14.86 19.18 9.18
N LYS A 149 -14.51 18.99 10.45
CA LYS A 149 -13.66 19.93 11.20
C LYS A 149 -12.16 19.70 10.95
N HIS A 150 -11.73 18.47 10.76
CA HIS A 150 -10.32 18.07 10.75
C HIS A 150 -9.83 17.49 9.43
N ALA A 151 -10.71 17.34 8.41
CA ALA A 151 -10.27 16.89 7.11
C ALA A 151 -9.25 17.88 6.52
N ARG A 152 -8.13 17.33 6.08
CA ARG A 152 -7.09 18.07 5.36
C ARG A 152 -6.80 17.35 4.05
N PRO A 153 -6.44 18.10 3.00
CA PRO A 153 -5.99 17.45 1.77
C PRO A 153 -4.86 16.47 2.07
N PRO A 154 -4.87 15.27 1.48
CA PRO A 154 -3.81 14.30 1.69
C PRO A 154 -2.48 14.85 1.22
N VAL A 155 -1.48 14.84 2.09
CA VAL A 155 -0.10 15.19 1.72
C VAL A 155 0.48 14.02 0.94
N GLN A 156 0.60 14.20 -0.36
CA GLN A 156 1.23 13.21 -1.23
C GLN A 156 2.76 13.32 -1.13
N LYS A 157 3.41 12.17 -1.13
CA LYS A 157 4.88 12.10 -1.24
C LYS A 157 5.33 12.59 -2.61
N GLU A 158 6.50 13.21 -2.66
CA GLU A 158 7.10 13.60 -3.93
C GLU A 158 7.49 12.38 -4.76
N ALA A 159 7.35 12.52 -6.07
CA ALA A 159 7.82 11.53 -7.01
C ALA A 159 9.35 11.61 -7.13
N ILE A 160 10.02 10.46 -7.18
CA ILE A 160 11.42 10.37 -7.59
C ILE A 160 11.42 10.31 -9.13
N LEU A 161 11.81 11.39 -9.77
CA LEU A 161 11.85 11.47 -11.22
C LEU A 161 13.08 10.79 -11.80
N ARG A 162 13.20 10.75 -13.13
CA ARG A 162 14.32 10.11 -13.83
C ARG A 162 15.69 10.63 -13.35
N ASP A 163 15.87 11.95 -13.29
CA ASP A 163 17.16 12.52 -12.91
C ASP A 163 17.46 12.29 -11.44
N ASP A 164 16.43 12.23 -10.58
CA ASP A 164 16.58 11.90 -9.18
C ASP A 164 17.08 10.46 -8.98
N ILE A 165 16.47 9.49 -9.67
CA ILE A 165 16.89 8.08 -9.54
C ILE A 165 18.31 7.88 -10.04
N LEU A 166 18.74 8.57 -11.11
CA LEU A 166 20.09 8.54 -11.61
C LEU A 166 21.08 9.12 -10.57
N ALA A 167 20.76 10.25 -9.96
CA ALA A 167 21.54 10.86 -8.90
C ALA A 167 21.64 9.96 -7.66
N MET A 168 20.55 9.32 -7.26
CA MET A 168 20.53 8.39 -6.12
C MET A 168 21.43 7.18 -6.39
N VAL A 169 21.33 6.57 -7.55
CA VAL A 169 22.12 5.41 -7.96
C VAL A 169 23.61 5.74 -8.03
N ALA A 170 23.96 6.95 -8.47
CA ALA A 170 25.34 7.42 -8.53
C ALA A 170 25.99 7.53 -7.14
N THR A 171 25.24 7.61 -6.05
CA THR A 171 25.77 7.64 -4.67
C THR A 171 26.18 6.28 -4.12
N LEU A 172 25.79 5.19 -4.80
CA LEU A 172 26.00 3.83 -4.32
C LEU A 172 27.43 3.34 -4.60
N PRO A 173 28.08 2.66 -3.64
CA PRO A 173 29.38 2.04 -3.87
C PRO A 173 29.30 0.86 -4.83
N TYR A 174 30.45 0.44 -5.37
CA TYR A 174 30.59 -0.75 -6.23
C TYR A 174 31.00 -2.00 -5.44
N ASP A 175 30.52 -2.12 -4.20
CA ASP A 175 30.60 -3.35 -3.42
C ASP A 175 29.32 -4.20 -3.57
N LEU A 176 29.29 -5.37 -2.96
CA LEU A 176 28.15 -6.29 -3.06
C LEU A 176 26.84 -5.65 -2.55
N ARG A 177 26.91 -4.83 -1.50
CA ARG A 177 25.76 -4.10 -0.96
C ARG A 177 25.27 -3.04 -1.94
N GLY A 178 26.20 -2.30 -2.55
CA GLY A 178 25.87 -1.29 -3.55
C GLY A 178 25.27 -1.91 -4.82
N LEU A 179 25.72 -3.08 -5.25
CA LEU A 179 25.10 -3.82 -6.36
C LEU A 179 23.64 -4.21 -6.05
N ARG A 180 23.39 -4.73 -4.84
CA ARG A 180 22.03 -5.03 -4.39
C ARG A 180 21.15 -3.79 -4.39
N ASP A 181 21.63 -2.72 -3.76
CA ASP A 181 20.87 -1.50 -3.55
C ASP A 181 20.61 -0.77 -4.88
N ARG A 182 21.52 -0.86 -5.84
CA ARG A 182 21.35 -0.40 -7.23
C ARG A 182 20.24 -1.17 -7.93
N ALA A 183 20.25 -2.49 -7.84
CA ALA A 183 19.19 -3.33 -8.42
C ALA A 183 17.82 -3.03 -7.80
N ILE A 184 17.74 -2.85 -6.48
CA ILE A 184 16.51 -2.48 -5.78
C ILE A 184 15.94 -1.15 -6.31
N LEU A 185 16.77 -0.11 -6.41
CA LEU A 185 16.31 1.21 -6.83
C LEU A 185 15.88 1.22 -8.30
N LEU A 186 16.69 0.67 -9.20
CA LEU A 186 16.42 0.67 -10.63
C LEU A 186 15.21 -0.23 -10.98
N LEU A 187 15.14 -1.42 -10.40
CA LEU A 187 14.03 -2.35 -10.61
C LEU A 187 12.73 -1.77 -10.02
N GLY A 188 12.82 -1.22 -8.81
CA GLY A 188 11.69 -0.58 -8.13
C GLY A 188 11.12 0.61 -8.90
N TYR A 189 11.99 1.41 -9.52
CA TYR A 189 11.60 2.52 -10.36
C TYR A 189 11.00 2.04 -11.69
N ALA A 190 11.73 1.22 -12.45
CA ALA A 190 11.30 0.77 -13.77
C ALA A 190 10.03 -0.10 -13.73
N GLY A 191 9.88 -0.93 -12.69
CA GLY A 191 8.68 -1.74 -12.47
C GLY A 191 7.55 -1.01 -11.75
N GLY A 192 7.79 0.19 -11.22
CA GLY A 192 6.82 0.89 -10.38
C GLY A 192 6.40 0.06 -9.18
N LEU A 193 7.33 -0.67 -8.57
CA LEU A 193 7.07 -1.68 -7.56
C LEU A 193 6.82 -1.09 -6.17
N ARG A 194 5.96 -1.74 -5.41
CA ARG A 194 5.85 -1.48 -3.97
C ARG A 194 7.05 -2.09 -3.24
N ARG A 195 7.44 -1.50 -2.10
CA ARG A 195 8.55 -2.03 -1.27
C ARG A 195 8.39 -3.53 -0.96
N SER A 196 7.19 -3.92 -0.59
CA SER A 196 6.87 -5.33 -0.29
C SER A 196 6.97 -6.22 -1.53
N GLU A 197 6.59 -5.72 -2.70
CA GLU A 197 6.71 -6.44 -3.97
C GLU A 197 8.18 -6.70 -4.31
N ILE A 198 9.06 -5.69 -4.13
CA ILE A 198 10.50 -5.84 -4.39
C ILE A 198 11.11 -6.96 -3.54
N VAL A 199 10.89 -6.91 -2.22
CA VAL A 199 11.55 -7.85 -1.31
C VAL A 199 10.91 -9.24 -1.27
N SER A 200 9.70 -9.39 -1.79
CA SER A 200 9.00 -10.68 -1.82
C SER A 200 9.33 -11.53 -3.05
N LEU A 201 10.10 -11.01 -4.00
CA LEU A 201 10.50 -11.73 -5.20
C LEU A 201 11.42 -12.91 -4.89
N ASP A 202 11.15 -14.04 -5.53
CA ASP A 202 12.04 -15.20 -5.60
C ASP A 202 12.65 -15.31 -7.00
N VAL A 203 13.74 -16.06 -7.10
CA VAL A 203 14.44 -16.31 -8.37
C VAL A 203 13.57 -17.13 -9.30
N HIS A 204 12.93 -18.19 -8.77
CA HIS A 204 12.02 -19.02 -9.54
C HIS A 204 10.65 -19.13 -8.84
N LYS A 205 9.67 -19.61 -9.62
CA LYS A 205 8.36 -19.93 -9.09
C LYS A 205 8.47 -21.01 -7.99
N ASP A 206 7.77 -20.79 -6.89
CA ASP A 206 7.64 -21.73 -5.77
C ASP A 206 8.95 -22.07 -5.04
N ASP A 207 9.99 -21.24 -5.15
CA ASP A 207 11.25 -21.41 -4.44
C ASP A 207 11.07 -21.36 -2.91
N THR A 208 10.21 -20.45 -2.41
CA THR A 208 9.92 -20.32 -0.99
C THR A 208 8.43 -20.18 -0.70
N LEU A 209 8.00 -20.60 0.50
CA LEU A 209 6.60 -20.46 0.95
C LEU A 209 6.18 -19.01 1.18
N GLU A 210 7.13 -18.12 1.41
CA GLU A 210 6.90 -16.68 1.66
C GLU A 210 7.00 -15.85 0.39
N SER A 211 7.06 -16.50 -0.78
CA SER A 211 7.18 -15.82 -2.07
C SER A 211 5.95 -14.96 -2.36
N GLY A 212 6.19 -13.71 -2.73
CA GLY A 212 5.17 -12.81 -3.30
C GLY A 212 5.27 -12.68 -4.81
N GLY A 213 6.03 -13.57 -5.45
CA GLY A 213 6.24 -13.59 -6.89
C GLY A 213 7.64 -14.03 -7.27
N TRP A 214 7.93 -14.08 -8.55
CA TRP A 214 9.23 -14.51 -9.08
C TRP A 214 9.64 -13.68 -10.29
N ILE A 215 10.89 -13.88 -10.72
CA ILE A 215 11.47 -13.20 -11.88
C ILE A 215 11.87 -14.21 -12.95
N GLU A 216 11.77 -13.77 -14.20
CA GLU A 216 12.28 -14.51 -15.36
C GLU A 216 13.09 -13.51 -16.21
N ILE A 217 14.38 -13.78 -16.41
CA ILE A 217 15.22 -12.96 -17.27
C ILE A 217 15.18 -13.59 -18.65
N MET A 218 14.75 -12.82 -19.64
CA MET A 218 14.57 -13.26 -21.01
C MET A 218 15.54 -12.54 -21.94
N ASP A 219 16.19 -13.32 -22.80
CA ASP A 219 16.91 -12.79 -23.94
C ASP A 219 15.99 -12.79 -25.16
N GLY A 220 15.99 -11.71 -25.93
CA GLY A 220 15.12 -11.57 -27.08
C GLY A 220 15.78 -10.81 -28.21
N LYS A 221 15.25 -10.97 -29.43
CA LYS A 221 15.74 -10.28 -30.65
C LYS A 221 15.68 -8.75 -30.49
N ASP A 222 14.77 -8.26 -29.66
CA ASP A 222 14.58 -6.84 -29.36
C ASP A 222 15.23 -6.40 -28.04
N GLY A 223 16.26 -7.14 -27.58
CA GLY A 223 17.03 -6.81 -26.37
C GLY A 223 16.62 -7.54 -25.08
N GLY A 224 15.45 -8.17 -25.07
CA GLY A 224 14.97 -8.91 -23.88
C GLY A 224 14.66 -8.03 -22.67
N GLY A 225 14.56 -8.67 -21.50
CA GLY A 225 14.22 -7.97 -20.28
C GLY A 225 14.01 -8.90 -19.09
N ALA A 226 13.36 -8.39 -18.07
CA ALA A 226 12.89 -9.17 -16.92
C ALA A 226 11.37 -9.15 -16.88
N LEU A 227 10.76 -10.32 -16.76
CA LEU A 227 9.35 -10.49 -16.47
C LEU A 227 9.19 -10.80 -14.98
N LEU A 228 8.41 -10.01 -14.28
CA LEU A 228 8.10 -10.19 -12.88
C LEU A 228 6.65 -10.63 -12.74
N THR A 229 6.42 -11.80 -12.18
CA THR A 229 5.07 -12.25 -11.81
C THR A 229 4.88 -11.98 -10.32
N LEU A 230 3.90 -11.13 -9.97
CA LEU A 230 3.70 -10.60 -8.63
C LEU A 230 2.33 -10.97 -8.08
N ASN A 231 2.29 -11.48 -6.86
CA ASN A 231 1.08 -11.55 -6.05
C ASN A 231 0.89 -10.22 -5.33
N ALA A 232 0.21 -9.30 -6.00
CA ALA A 232 -0.02 -7.96 -5.50
C ALA A 232 -1.30 -7.90 -4.66
N LYS A 233 -1.49 -6.79 -3.93
CA LYS A 233 -2.70 -6.55 -3.12
C LYS A 233 -4.02 -6.71 -3.91
N THR A 234 -3.97 -6.51 -5.22
CA THR A 234 -5.13 -6.57 -6.14
C THR A 234 -5.17 -7.88 -6.95
N GLY A 235 -4.40 -8.88 -6.56
CA GLY A 235 -4.26 -10.15 -7.26
C GLY A 235 -2.95 -10.29 -8.04
N TRP A 236 -2.84 -11.36 -8.80
CA TRP A 236 -1.67 -11.66 -9.62
C TRP A 236 -1.57 -10.70 -10.81
N ARG A 237 -0.36 -10.23 -11.08
CA ARG A 237 -0.04 -9.39 -12.23
C ARG A 237 1.37 -9.64 -12.74
N GLU A 238 1.58 -9.37 -14.01
CA GLU A 238 2.89 -9.39 -14.64
C GLU A 238 3.39 -7.96 -14.88
N VAL A 239 4.70 -7.77 -14.73
CA VAL A 239 5.39 -6.51 -14.98
C VAL A 239 6.57 -6.80 -15.89
N GLU A 240 6.57 -6.25 -17.09
CA GLU A 240 7.64 -6.34 -18.05
C GLU A 240 8.61 -5.16 -17.85
N ILE A 241 9.88 -5.46 -17.64
CA ILE A 241 10.94 -4.47 -17.49
C ILE A 241 11.97 -4.69 -18.59
N GLY A 242 11.96 -3.83 -19.60
CA GLY A 242 12.93 -3.87 -20.68
C GLY A 242 14.35 -3.51 -20.25
N ARG A 243 15.33 -3.88 -21.04
CA ARG A 243 16.71 -3.41 -20.85
C ARG A 243 16.81 -1.92 -21.14
N GLY A 244 17.59 -1.23 -20.31
CA GLY A 244 17.86 0.19 -20.48
C GLY A 244 18.90 0.45 -21.58
N SER A 245 18.98 1.69 -22.01
CA SER A 245 19.95 2.15 -23.03
C SER A 245 21.39 2.23 -22.54
N SER A 246 21.60 2.23 -21.23
CA SER A 246 22.93 2.29 -20.60
C SER A 246 23.07 1.19 -19.57
N ASP A 247 24.16 0.43 -19.62
CA ASP A 247 24.46 -0.65 -18.68
C ASP A 247 24.55 -0.16 -17.22
N GLN A 248 24.98 1.07 -17.00
CA GLN A 248 25.13 1.63 -15.66
C GLN A 248 23.78 1.90 -14.96
N THR A 249 22.73 2.12 -15.75
CA THR A 249 21.40 2.48 -15.27
C THR A 249 20.31 1.51 -15.73
N CYS A 250 20.71 0.41 -16.38
CA CYS A 250 19.81 -0.64 -16.81
C CYS A 250 19.32 -1.47 -15.61
N PRO A 251 18.00 -1.53 -15.34
CA PRO A 251 17.47 -2.29 -14.22
C PRO A 251 17.75 -3.79 -14.32
N VAL A 252 17.66 -4.34 -15.53
CA VAL A 252 17.91 -5.76 -15.79
C VAL A 252 19.38 -6.10 -15.60
N ARG A 253 20.29 -5.27 -16.12
CA ARG A 253 21.73 -5.46 -15.93
C ARG A 253 22.14 -5.36 -14.46
N ALA A 254 21.56 -4.41 -13.73
CA ALA A 254 21.81 -4.29 -12.29
C ALA A 254 21.33 -5.53 -11.52
N LEU A 255 20.18 -6.09 -11.90
CA LEU A 255 19.66 -7.33 -11.32
C LEU A 255 20.57 -8.52 -11.63
N GLU A 256 21.00 -8.70 -12.88
CA GLU A 256 21.93 -9.76 -13.31
C GLU A 256 23.25 -9.67 -12.53
N GLN A 257 23.83 -8.50 -12.41
CA GLN A 257 25.06 -8.28 -11.66
C GLN A 257 24.91 -8.64 -10.18
N TRP A 258 23.79 -8.20 -9.56
CA TRP A 258 23.52 -8.55 -8.18
C TRP A 258 23.43 -10.07 -7.99
N LEU A 259 22.60 -10.76 -8.77
CA LEU A 259 22.43 -12.21 -8.68
C LEU A 259 23.74 -12.96 -8.90
N HIS A 260 24.53 -12.55 -9.91
CA HIS A 260 25.81 -13.17 -10.23
C HIS A 260 26.82 -13.03 -9.10
N PHE A 261 27.08 -11.81 -8.63
CA PHE A 261 28.09 -11.58 -7.60
C PHE A 261 27.68 -12.05 -6.20
N ALA A 262 26.38 -12.03 -5.91
CA ALA A 262 25.82 -12.59 -4.69
C ALA A 262 25.70 -14.12 -4.72
N LYS A 263 25.91 -14.77 -5.90
CA LYS A 263 25.74 -16.22 -6.13
C LYS A 263 24.35 -16.71 -5.74
N ILE A 264 23.33 -15.97 -6.18
CA ILE A 264 21.93 -16.29 -5.89
C ILE A 264 21.32 -16.92 -7.16
N ASP A 265 20.97 -18.19 -7.06
CA ASP A 265 20.32 -18.99 -8.09
C ASP A 265 19.02 -19.64 -7.63
N PHE A 266 18.68 -19.46 -6.34
CA PHE A 266 17.48 -20.01 -5.71
C PHE A 266 16.99 -19.13 -4.56
N GLY A 267 15.68 -19.11 -4.33
CA GLY A 267 15.06 -18.44 -3.20
C GLY A 267 14.96 -16.92 -3.35
N PRO A 268 15.03 -16.16 -2.27
CA PRO A 268 14.81 -14.72 -2.30
C PRO A 268 15.80 -13.98 -3.19
N VAL A 269 15.29 -13.16 -4.11
CA VAL A 269 16.13 -12.31 -4.98
C VAL A 269 16.95 -11.33 -4.16
N PHE A 270 16.32 -10.67 -3.18
CA PHE A 270 16.99 -9.67 -2.34
C PHE A 270 17.14 -10.17 -0.92
N VAL A 271 18.38 -10.35 -0.54
CA VAL A 271 18.79 -10.87 0.76
C VAL A 271 19.65 -9.86 1.53
N ARG A 272 19.83 -10.12 2.81
CA ARG A 272 20.77 -9.37 3.63
C ARG A 272 22.20 -9.67 3.20
N THR A 273 23.09 -8.70 3.40
CA THR A 273 24.54 -8.91 3.27
C THR A 273 25.17 -8.98 4.65
N SER A 274 26.34 -9.61 4.75
CA SER A 274 27.18 -9.58 5.94
C SER A 274 27.54 -8.12 6.31
N ARG A 275 27.95 -7.92 7.54
CA ARG A 275 28.27 -6.57 8.06
C ARG A 275 29.40 -5.91 7.27
N ASP A 276 30.39 -6.69 6.85
CA ASP A 276 31.51 -6.27 6.00
C ASP A 276 31.14 -6.06 4.53
N GLY A 277 29.92 -6.46 4.12
CA GLY A 277 29.43 -6.31 2.75
C GLY A 277 30.02 -7.31 1.75
N VAL A 278 30.70 -8.35 2.20
CA VAL A 278 31.42 -9.29 1.33
C VAL A 278 30.55 -10.48 0.91
N LYS A 279 29.60 -10.89 1.74
CA LYS A 279 28.76 -12.08 1.51
C LYS A 279 27.28 -11.76 1.51
N ALA A 280 26.54 -12.39 0.61
CA ALA A 280 25.09 -12.47 0.67
C ALA A 280 24.69 -13.52 1.73
N LEU A 281 23.70 -13.18 2.55
CA LEU A 281 23.14 -14.06 3.57
C LEU A 281 21.86 -14.72 3.04
N ALA A 282 21.41 -15.82 3.68
CA ALA A 282 20.20 -16.52 3.25
C ALA A 282 18.90 -15.75 3.56
N ALA A 283 18.92 -14.85 4.54
CA ALA A 283 17.72 -14.19 5.02
C ALA A 283 17.20 -13.14 4.02
N ARG A 284 15.92 -13.29 3.65
CA ARG A 284 15.18 -12.32 2.84
C ARG A 284 15.30 -10.90 3.42
N LEU A 285 15.45 -9.93 2.55
CA LEU A 285 15.52 -8.52 2.93
C LEU A 285 14.14 -8.03 3.44
N ASN A 286 14.16 -7.23 4.49
CA ASN A 286 12.92 -6.61 4.98
C ASN A 286 12.58 -5.35 4.17
N ASP A 287 11.29 -5.12 3.91
CA ASP A 287 10.80 -3.97 3.14
C ASP A 287 11.16 -2.60 3.74
N LYS A 288 11.40 -2.54 5.06
CA LYS A 288 11.91 -1.34 5.74
C LYS A 288 13.29 -0.94 5.27
N HIS A 289 14.09 -1.92 4.76
CA HIS A 289 15.39 -1.61 4.18
C HIS A 289 15.25 -0.73 2.94
N VAL A 290 14.29 -1.04 2.06
CA VAL A 290 14.01 -0.23 0.86
C VAL A 290 13.65 1.21 1.24
N ALA A 291 12.85 1.41 2.28
CA ALA A 291 12.52 2.74 2.77
C ALA A 291 13.74 3.50 3.30
N ARG A 292 14.63 2.82 4.03
CA ARG A 292 15.88 3.43 4.52
C ARG A 292 16.84 3.73 3.38
N LEU A 293 16.95 2.85 2.41
CA LEU A 293 17.76 3.02 1.21
C LEU A 293 17.35 4.28 0.43
N ILE A 294 16.05 4.43 0.15
CA ILE A 294 15.53 5.63 -0.51
C ILE A 294 15.91 6.88 0.27
N LYS A 295 15.66 6.90 1.57
CA LYS A 295 15.97 8.07 2.41
C LYS A 295 17.47 8.41 2.44
N SER A 296 18.32 7.41 2.59
CA SER A 296 19.77 7.62 2.63
C SER A 296 20.32 8.12 1.29
N THR A 297 19.83 7.59 0.17
CA THR A 297 20.28 8.01 -1.16
C THR A 297 19.73 9.38 -1.55
N ILE A 298 18.53 9.75 -1.13
CA ILE A 298 17.99 11.12 -1.25
C ILE A 298 18.90 12.13 -0.54
N LEU A 299 19.33 11.82 0.68
CA LEU A 299 20.23 12.73 1.40
C LEU A 299 21.60 12.85 0.71
N LYS A 300 22.19 11.71 0.30
CA LYS A 300 23.51 11.68 -0.34
C LYS A 300 23.52 12.34 -1.72
N SER A 301 22.44 12.25 -2.47
CA SER A 301 22.33 12.82 -3.82
C SER A 301 22.08 14.32 -3.86
N GLY A 302 21.82 14.96 -2.72
CA GLY A 302 21.52 16.39 -2.66
C GLY A 302 20.13 16.79 -3.16
N ILE A 303 19.26 15.84 -3.46
CA ILE A 303 17.88 16.12 -3.89
C ILE A 303 17.18 16.93 -2.79
N ARG A 304 16.53 18.05 -3.18
CA ARG A 304 15.84 18.99 -2.28
C ARG A 304 16.79 19.52 -1.17
N SER A 305 18.04 19.77 -1.51
CA SER A 305 19.06 20.27 -0.56
C SER A 305 18.73 21.64 0.02
N GLU A 306 17.82 22.39 -0.59
CA GLU A 306 17.30 23.66 -0.09
C GLU A 306 16.45 23.51 1.19
N LEU A 307 15.99 22.30 1.51
CA LEU A 307 15.18 22.01 2.68
C LEU A 307 16.01 21.36 3.81
N PRO A 308 15.62 21.56 5.07
CA PRO A 308 16.19 20.83 6.18
C PRO A 308 16.03 19.31 6.02
N GLU A 309 17.01 18.54 6.52
CA GLU A 309 17.02 17.08 6.39
C GLU A 309 15.71 16.41 6.80
N LYS A 310 15.13 16.80 7.93
CA LYS A 310 13.86 16.26 8.42
C LYS A 310 12.72 16.45 7.43
N GLU A 311 12.63 17.59 6.78
CA GLU A 311 11.62 17.89 5.78
C GLU A 311 11.86 17.10 4.50
N ARG A 312 13.12 17.02 4.02
CA ARG A 312 13.52 16.20 2.89
C ARG A 312 13.10 14.75 3.09
N LEU A 313 13.39 14.16 4.25
CA LEU A 313 13.01 12.78 4.57
C LEU A 313 11.51 12.57 4.68
N ALA A 314 10.76 13.62 5.04
CA ALA A 314 9.31 13.58 5.10
C ALA A 314 8.65 13.61 3.72
N LEU A 315 9.30 14.19 2.70
CA LEU A 315 8.78 14.29 1.34
C LEU A 315 8.77 12.95 0.60
N PHE A 316 9.72 12.05 0.89
CA PHE A 316 9.93 10.81 0.14
C PHE A 316 9.59 9.55 0.94
N SER A 317 9.17 8.52 0.23
CA SER A 317 8.84 7.21 0.80
C SER A 317 8.99 6.11 -0.25
N GLY A 318 8.72 4.85 0.11
CA GLY A 318 8.70 3.75 -0.85
C GLY A 318 7.72 3.91 -2.01
N HIS A 319 6.69 4.74 -1.86
CA HIS A 319 5.78 5.08 -2.96
C HIS A 319 6.36 6.08 -3.95
N SER A 320 7.44 6.78 -3.61
CA SER A 320 8.04 7.82 -4.45
C SER A 320 8.67 7.26 -5.74
N LEU A 321 9.21 6.03 -5.71
CA LEU A 321 9.68 5.32 -6.91
C LEU A 321 8.54 5.06 -7.90
N ARG A 322 7.45 4.51 -7.39
CA ARG A 322 6.25 4.19 -8.16
C ARG A 322 5.58 5.45 -8.73
N ALA A 323 5.50 6.51 -7.92
CA ALA A 323 5.01 7.82 -8.36
C ALA A 323 5.90 8.41 -9.45
N GLY A 324 7.22 8.19 -9.36
CA GLY A 324 8.19 8.64 -10.35
C GLY A 324 7.96 8.03 -11.72
N LEU A 325 7.83 6.71 -11.79
CA LEU A 325 7.50 6.03 -13.05
C LEU A 325 6.18 6.54 -13.64
N ALA A 326 5.12 6.60 -12.83
CA ALA A 326 3.82 7.08 -13.27
C ALA A 326 3.84 8.52 -13.81
N SER A 327 4.71 9.36 -13.26
CA SER A 327 4.87 10.77 -13.67
C SER A 327 5.81 10.94 -14.86
N SER A 328 6.80 10.04 -15.04
CA SER A 328 7.82 10.13 -16.08
C SER A 328 7.44 9.39 -17.38
N ALA A 329 6.52 8.43 -17.29
CA ALA A 329 6.13 7.63 -18.45
C ALA A 329 5.31 8.47 -19.46
N GLU A 330 5.88 8.71 -20.63
CA GLU A 330 5.23 9.40 -21.77
C GLU A 330 4.45 8.43 -22.66
N VAL A 331 3.69 7.55 -22.04
CA VAL A 331 2.89 6.53 -22.73
C VAL A 331 1.42 6.66 -22.33
N ASP A 332 0.55 5.97 -23.08
CA ASP A 332 -0.89 5.94 -22.82
C ASP A 332 -1.17 5.50 -21.37
N GLU A 333 -2.12 6.17 -20.75
CA GLU A 333 -2.55 5.93 -19.36
C GLU A 333 -2.87 4.45 -19.07
N ARG A 334 -3.43 3.73 -20.06
CA ARG A 334 -3.79 2.31 -19.90
C ARG A 334 -2.57 1.42 -19.67
N TYR A 335 -1.46 1.70 -20.37
CA TYR A 335 -0.21 0.95 -20.16
C TYR A 335 0.38 1.23 -18.79
N VAL A 336 0.38 2.48 -18.35
CA VAL A 336 0.83 2.86 -17.00
C VAL A 336 -0.05 2.22 -15.93
N GLN A 337 -1.37 2.25 -16.12
CA GLN A 337 -2.33 1.62 -15.19
C GLN A 337 -2.09 0.11 -15.08
N LYS A 338 -1.95 -0.61 -16.22
CA LYS A 338 -1.67 -2.04 -16.27
C LYS A 338 -0.35 -2.35 -15.57
N HIS A 339 0.71 -1.65 -15.93
CA HIS A 339 2.05 -1.85 -15.39
C HIS A 339 2.10 -1.66 -13.87
N LEU A 340 1.43 -0.63 -13.36
CA LEU A 340 1.34 -0.34 -11.94
C LEU A 340 0.32 -1.23 -11.18
N GLY A 341 -0.57 -1.93 -11.88
CA GLY A 341 -1.65 -2.69 -11.25
C GLY A 341 -2.56 -1.79 -10.41
N HIS A 342 -2.95 -0.63 -10.94
CA HIS A 342 -3.93 0.24 -10.30
C HIS A 342 -5.33 -0.31 -10.55
N ALA A 343 -6.13 -0.44 -9.48
CA ALA A 343 -7.51 -0.91 -9.57
C ALA A 343 -8.43 0.06 -10.35
N SER A 344 -8.04 1.35 -10.42
CA SER A 344 -8.79 2.36 -11.18
C SER A 344 -7.85 3.32 -11.92
N ALA A 345 -8.32 3.82 -13.06
CA ALA A 345 -7.65 4.86 -13.85
C ALA A 345 -7.44 6.15 -13.03
N GLU A 346 -8.33 6.45 -12.07
CA GLU A 346 -8.21 7.61 -11.21
C GLU A 346 -6.90 7.64 -10.40
N MET A 347 -6.43 6.49 -9.93
CA MET A 347 -5.14 6.40 -9.24
C MET A 347 -3.98 6.77 -10.16
N THR A 348 -3.99 6.33 -11.41
CA THR A 348 -2.97 6.69 -12.41
C THR A 348 -3.06 8.18 -12.77
N ARG A 349 -4.26 8.69 -13.05
CA ARG A 349 -4.50 10.10 -13.35
C ARG A 349 -4.04 11.05 -12.26
N ARG A 350 -4.12 10.64 -11.00
CA ARG A 350 -3.65 11.46 -9.87
C ARG A 350 -2.16 11.77 -9.95
N TYR A 351 -1.34 10.84 -10.45
CA TYR A 351 0.08 11.07 -10.69
C TYR A 351 0.32 11.88 -11.95
N GLN A 352 -0.41 11.61 -13.03
CA GLN A 352 -0.27 12.31 -14.32
C GLN A 352 -0.74 13.76 -14.26
N ARG A 353 -1.81 14.08 -13.53
CA ARG A 353 -2.28 15.47 -13.32
C ARG A 353 -1.22 16.39 -12.73
N ARG A 354 -0.28 15.86 -11.94
CA ARG A 354 0.83 16.66 -11.42
C ARG A 354 1.81 17.06 -12.51
N ARG A 355 2.10 16.16 -13.43
CA ARG A 355 2.97 16.41 -14.60
C ARG A 355 2.32 17.45 -15.52
N ASP A 356 1.04 17.29 -15.76
CA ASP A 356 0.28 18.08 -16.75
C ASP A 356 -0.38 19.33 -16.14
N ARG A 357 0.01 19.71 -14.92
CA ARG A 357 -0.50 20.92 -14.27
C ARG A 357 -0.17 22.13 -15.15
N PHE A 358 -1.20 22.89 -15.50
CA PHE A 358 -1.15 24.04 -16.41
C PHE A 358 -0.90 23.73 -17.90
N ARG A 359 -0.78 22.48 -18.31
CA ARG A 359 -0.70 22.10 -19.74
C ARG A 359 -1.95 22.56 -20.48
N VAL A 360 -3.10 22.45 -19.86
CA VAL A 360 -4.35 23.07 -20.33
C VAL A 360 -4.58 24.34 -19.51
N ASN A 361 -4.32 25.50 -20.10
CA ASN A 361 -4.54 26.78 -19.47
C ASN A 361 -5.95 27.29 -19.79
N LEU A 362 -6.91 26.99 -18.93
CA LEU A 362 -8.30 27.40 -19.10
C LEU A 362 -8.46 28.93 -19.07
N THR A 363 -7.63 29.63 -18.30
CA THR A 363 -7.66 31.10 -18.24
C THR A 363 -7.32 31.69 -19.61
N LYS A 364 -6.25 31.21 -20.25
CA LYS A 364 -5.89 31.61 -21.60
C LYS A 364 -6.95 31.18 -22.63
N ALA A 365 -7.50 29.96 -22.49
CA ALA A 365 -8.56 29.45 -23.37
C ALA A 365 -9.88 30.25 -23.21
N ALA A 366 -10.12 30.83 -22.04
CA ALA A 366 -11.27 31.72 -21.78
C ALA A 366 -11.04 33.16 -22.22
N GLY A 367 -9.88 33.48 -22.82
CA GLY A 367 -9.57 34.81 -23.35
C GLY A 367 -9.12 35.85 -22.30
N LEU A 368 -8.65 35.38 -21.12
CA LEU A 368 -8.10 36.22 -20.06
C LEU A 368 -6.58 36.22 -20.08
#